data_b1374bcaf80f8cc9da65466fbb0bc9c5
#
_entry.id   b1374bcaf80f8cc9da65466fbb0bc9c5
#
_cell.length_a   1.000
_cell.length_b   1.000
_cell.length_c   1.000
_cell.angle_alpha   90.00
_cell.angle_beta   90.00
_cell.angle_gamma   90.00
#
_symmetry.space_group_name_H-M   'P 1'
#
loop_
_entity.id
_entity.type
_entity.pdbx_description
1 polymer ?
#
loop_
_entity_poly.entity_id
_entity_poly.type
_entity_poly.pdbx_seq_one_letter_code
_entity_poly.pdbx_strand_id
1 'polypeptide(L)'
;MQTTETSVKVGKDTIAIVKTGEGRILTLNGTIFSMVKDGTPYTGLYWDLFVPLPSLFESASVLVIGLGGGTIPRQLKDVYGDRIVVDVVEISREMVGLSERFAPGLSSRVNIIVGDGLDYVSREASKYDIIILDAYGPNLRIPRGFLAKEFVASTLAALKPDGLFAVNYVFTLRQFLAFPGYLRTLRRGFHSVYMISDGPFLLSNLVMVCSKSISSAELRRRIRERFPSTSETERILGRF
;
A
#
# COMPACT_ATOMS: atom_id res chain seq x y z
N MET A 1 -7.80 -22.75 -14.31
CA MET A 1 -8.77 -22.16 -15.25
C MET A 1 -9.08 -20.75 -14.74
N GLN A 2 -9.08 -19.72 -15.58
CA GLN A 2 -9.44 -18.36 -15.19
C GLN A 2 -10.84 -18.05 -15.72
N THR A 3 -11.72 -17.50 -14.89
CA THR A 3 -13.10 -17.16 -15.26
C THR A 3 -13.41 -15.74 -14.82
N THR A 4 -13.87 -14.90 -15.73
CA THR A 4 -14.32 -13.53 -15.40
C THR A 4 -15.66 -13.62 -14.66
N GLU A 5 -15.68 -13.18 -13.40
CA GLU A 5 -16.91 -13.13 -12.57
C GLU A 5 -17.72 -11.87 -12.84
N THR A 6 -17.03 -10.75 -13.01
CA THR A 6 -17.66 -9.42 -13.21
C THR A 6 -16.75 -8.56 -14.07
N SER A 7 -17.34 -7.79 -14.99
CA SER A 7 -16.62 -6.78 -15.76
C SER A 7 -17.45 -5.49 -15.80
N VAL A 8 -16.81 -4.35 -15.51
CA VAL A 8 -17.43 -3.04 -15.50
C VAL A 8 -16.59 -2.08 -16.34
N LYS A 9 -17.24 -1.29 -17.20
CA LYS A 9 -16.59 -0.20 -17.91
C LYS A 9 -16.69 1.09 -17.10
N VAL A 10 -15.56 1.73 -16.86
CA VAL A 10 -15.46 3.03 -16.19
C VAL A 10 -14.78 3.99 -17.16
N GLY A 11 -15.59 4.80 -17.85
CA GLY A 11 -15.11 5.60 -18.97
C GLY A 11 -14.60 4.73 -20.11
N LYS A 12 -13.32 4.89 -20.45
CA LYS A 12 -12.63 4.08 -21.48
C LYS A 12 -11.96 2.81 -20.92
N ASP A 13 -11.91 2.69 -19.60
CA ASP A 13 -11.21 1.59 -18.93
C ASP A 13 -12.16 0.43 -18.62
N THR A 14 -11.63 -0.78 -18.66
CA THR A 14 -12.35 -2.01 -18.29
C THR A 14 -11.75 -2.55 -17.01
N ILE A 15 -12.57 -2.66 -15.97
CA ILE A 15 -12.21 -3.29 -14.69
C ILE A 15 -12.89 -4.64 -14.63
N ALA A 16 -12.15 -5.71 -14.34
CA ALA A 16 -12.71 -7.03 -14.24
C ALA A 16 -12.24 -7.77 -12.98
N ILE A 17 -13.17 -8.47 -12.33
CA ILE A 17 -12.88 -9.47 -11.29
C ILE A 17 -12.76 -10.82 -11.99
N VAL A 18 -11.62 -11.44 -11.84
CA VAL A 18 -11.32 -12.73 -12.46
C VAL A 18 -11.01 -13.74 -11.35
N LYS A 19 -11.77 -14.83 -11.34
CA LYS A 19 -11.50 -15.99 -10.48
C LYS A 19 -10.36 -16.80 -11.07
N THR A 20 -9.42 -17.20 -10.23
CA THR A 20 -8.29 -18.06 -10.59
C THR A 20 -8.35 -19.35 -9.77
N GLY A 21 -7.43 -20.29 -10.01
CA GLY A 21 -7.31 -21.50 -9.18
C GLY A 21 -6.81 -21.24 -7.76
N GLU A 22 -6.29 -20.04 -7.47
CA GLU A 22 -5.69 -19.67 -6.18
C GLU A 22 -6.43 -18.53 -5.47
N GLY A 23 -7.56 -18.05 -6.03
CA GLY A 23 -8.30 -16.92 -5.48
C GLY A 23 -8.87 -15.99 -6.54
N ARG A 24 -8.77 -14.69 -6.35
CA ARG A 24 -9.29 -13.66 -7.27
C ARG A 24 -8.24 -12.61 -7.59
N ILE A 25 -8.29 -12.10 -8.82
CA ILE A 25 -7.55 -10.91 -9.22
C ILE A 25 -8.52 -9.85 -9.72
N LEU A 26 -8.21 -8.58 -9.43
CA LEU A 26 -8.85 -7.42 -10.04
C LEU A 26 -7.92 -6.89 -11.11
N THR A 27 -8.43 -6.72 -12.32
CA THR A 27 -7.64 -6.22 -13.45
C THR A 27 -8.18 -4.88 -13.93
N LEU A 28 -7.27 -4.00 -14.34
CA LEU A 28 -7.57 -2.77 -15.06
C LEU A 28 -6.94 -2.89 -16.46
N ASN A 29 -7.77 -2.96 -17.49
CA ASN A 29 -7.34 -3.18 -18.88
C ASN A 29 -6.41 -4.41 -19.03
N GLY A 30 -6.71 -5.49 -18.30
CA GLY A 30 -5.91 -6.71 -18.28
C GLY A 30 -4.68 -6.70 -17.37
N THR A 31 -4.29 -5.55 -16.82
CA THR A 31 -3.19 -5.45 -15.83
C THR A 31 -3.72 -5.78 -14.44
N ILE A 32 -3.02 -6.63 -13.68
CA ILE A 32 -3.39 -6.96 -12.30
C ILE A 32 -3.23 -5.72 -11.42
N PHE A 33 -4.33 -5.37 -10.75
CA PHE A 33 -4.46 -4.18 -9.92
C PHE A 33 -4.69 -4.51 -8.44
N SER A 34 -5.20 -5.70 -8.16
CA SER A 34 -5.34 -6.26 -6.82
C SER A 34 -5.39 -7.78 -6.87
N MET A 35 -5.04 -8.42 -5.78
CA MET A 35 -5.05 -9.88 -5.66
C MET A 35 -5.49 -10.31 -4.27
N VAL A 36 -6.29 -11.37 -4.23
CA VAL A 36 -6.69 -12.08 -3.01
C VAL A 36 -6.46 -13.56 -3.26
N LYS A 37 -5.71 -14.21 -2.38
CA LYS A 37 -5.54 -15.67 -2.41
C LYS A 37 -6.41 -16.35 -1.38
N ASP A 38 -6.85 -17.56 -1.69
CA ASP A 38 -7.58 -18.41 -0.77
C ASP A 38 -6.60 -19.07 0.22
N GLY A 39 -6.97 -19.12 1.50
CA GLY A 39 -6.21 -19.80 2.54
C GLY A 39 -4.95 -19.09 3.03
N THR A 40 -4.56 -17.95 2.45
CA THR A 40 -3.40 -17.17 2.91
C THR A 40 -3.64 -15.68 2.74
N PRO A 41 -3.12 -14.82 3.67
CA PRO A 41 -3.15 -13.38 3.48
C PRO A 41 -2.14 -12.91 2.41
N TYR A 42 -1.14 -13.72 2.05
CA TYR A 42 -0.02 -13.29 1.21
C TYR A 42 -0.27 -13.56 -0.27
N THR A 43 0.01 -12.55 -1.09
CA THR A 43 -0.20 -12.61 -2.54
C THR A 43 1.00 -13.17 -3.31
N GLY A 44 2.20 -13.02 -2.75
CA GLY A 44 3.44 -13.28 -3.44
C GLY A 44 3.97 -12.07 -4.22
N LEU A 45 3.32 -10.92 -4.15
CA LEU A 45 3.66 -9.68 -4.87
C LEU A 45 4.04 -8.56 -3.88
N TYR A 46 4.28 -7.36 -4.40
CA TYR A 46 4.77 -6.22 -3.63
C TYR A 46 3.87 -5.81 -2.45
N TRP A 47 2.58 -6.09 -2.50
CA TRP A 47 1.66 -5.79 -1.39
C TRP A 47 2.10 -6.44 -0.08
N ASP A 48 2.72 -7.62 -0.16
CA ASP A 48 3.21 -8.36 1.00
C ASP A 48 4.30 -7.58 1.75
N LEU A 49 5.00 -6.63 1.09
CA LEU A 49 6.07 -5.82 1.69
C LEU A 49 5.55 -4.78 2.70
N PHE A 50 4.26 -4.48 2.71
CA PHE A 50 3.65 -3.61 3.70
C PHE A 50 3.23 -4.36 4.97
N VAL A 51 3.02 -5.69 4.85
CA VAL A 51 2.49 -6.49 5.95
C VAL A 51 3.40 -6.53 7.18
N PRO A 52 4.72 -6.53 7.09
CA PRO A 52 5.59 -6.55 8.28
C PRO A 52 5.60 -5.24 9.08
N LEU A 53 5.19 -4.11 8.50
CA LEU A 53 5.36 -2.80 9.13
C LEU A 53 4.63 -2.66 10.49
N PRO A 54 3.38 -3.13 10.66
CA PRO A 54 2.70 -3.05 11.95
C PRO A 54 3.36 -3.85 13.07
N SER A 55 4.23 -4.85 12.76
CA SER A 55 4.93 -5.62 13.80
C SER A 55 5.87 -4.77 14.65
N LEU A 56 6.21 -3.56 14.19
CA LEU A 56 7.06 -2.61 14.92
C LEU A 56 6.33 -1.95 16.10
N PHE A 57 5.01 -2.07 16.17
CA PHE A 57 4.14 -1.46 17.17
C PHE A 57 3.37 -2.54 17.92
N GLU A 58 3.03 -2.29 19.18
CA GLU A 58 2.16 -3.18 19.97
C GLU A 58 0.73 -3.15 19.42
N SER A 59 0.27 -1.95 19.12
CA SER A 59 -0.96 -1.66 18.37
C SER A 59 -0.66 -0.53 17.40
N ALA A 60 -1.33 -0.52 16.24
CA ALA A 60 -1.05 0.50 15.24
C ALA A 60 -2.33 1.11 14.65
N SER A 61 -2.30 2.42 14.43
CA SER A 61 -3.23 3.13 13.55
C SER A 61 -2.58 3.29 12.17
N VAL A 62 -3.23 2.73 11.16
CA VAL A 62 -2.73 2.67 9.79
C VAL A 62 -3.65 3.43 8.86
N LEU A 63 -3.10 4.32 8.06
CA LEU A 63 -3.79 4.93 6.93
C LEU A 63 -3.30 4.31 5.64
N VAL A 64 -4.23 3.87 4.80
CA VAL A 64 -3.96 3.44 3.42
C VAL A 64 -4.58 4.45 2.46
N ILE A 65 -3.77 5.06 1.61
CA ILE A 65 -4.22 5.98 0.56
C ILE A 65 -4.25 5.21 -0.76
N GLY A 66 -5.46 5.04 -1.29
CA GLY A 66 -5.76 4.15 -2.40
C GLY A 66 -6.25 2.77 -1.91
N LEU A 67 -7.46 2.40 -2.32
CA LEU A 67 -8.09 1.13 -1.93
C LEU A 67 -7.81 0.02 -2.95
N GLY A 68 -7.93 0.35 -4.24
CA GLY A 68 -7.97 -0.68 -5.27
C GLY A 68 -9.05 -1.73 -4.97
N GLY A 69 -8.69 -3.01 -5.03
CA GLY A 69 -9.56 -4.11 -4.58
C GLY A 69 -9.48 -4.39 -3.08
N GLY A 70 -8.68 -3.62 -2.32
CA GLY A 70 -8.53 -3.82 -0.88
C GLY A 70 -7.48 -4.85 -0.47
N THR A 71 -6.51 -5.17 -1.31
CA THR A 71 -5.45 -6.15 -1.00
C THR A 71 -4.70 -5.79 0.28
N ILE A 72 -4.12 -4.57 0.36
CA ILE A 72 -3.34 -4.13 1.53
C ILE A 72 -4.18 -4.13 2.81
N PRO A 73 -5.32 -3.42 2.90
CA PRO A 73 -6.08 -3.36 4.13
C PRO A 73 -6.60 -4.73 4.56
N ARG A 74 -6.96 -5.61 3.62
CA ARG A 74 -7.33 -7.00 3.92
C ARG A 74 -6.18 -7.78 4.52
N GLN A 75 -4.99 -7.79 3.89
CA GLN A 75 -3.79 -8.47 4.40
C GLN A 75 -3.46 -8.02 5.82
N LEU A 76 -3.47 -6.71 6.06
CA LEU A 76 -3.19 -6.14 7.36
C LEU A 76 -4.19 -6.64 8.43
N LYS A 77 -5.48 -6.64 8.11
CA LYS A 77 -6.51 -7.14 9.03
C LYS A 77 -6.48 -8.66 9.20
N ASP A 78 -6.12 -9.42 8.16
CA ASP A 78 -5.98 -10.87 8.26
C ASP A 78 -4.81 -11.29 9.17
N VAL A 79 -3.70 -10.52 9.16
CA VAL A 79 -2.51 -10.82 9.97
C VAL A 79 -2.62 -10.27 11.40
N TYR A 80 -3.15 -9.07 11.57
CA TYR A 80 -3.09 -8.36 12.87
C TYR A 80 -4.42 -8.27 13.61
N GLY A 81 -5.54 -8.53 12.95
CA GLY A 81 -6.87 -8.48 13.58
C GLY A 81 -7.14 -7.12 14.22
N ASP A 82 -7.58 -7.17 15.48
CA ASP A 82 -7.96 -5.96 16.25
C ASP A 82 -6.77 -5.23 16.88
N ARG A 83 -5.55 -5.76 16.74
CA ARG A 83 -4.33 -5.05 17.15
C ARG A 83 -4.09 -3.78 16.32
N ILE A 84 -4.76 -3.65 15.17
CA ILE A 84 -4.63 -2.47 14.32
C ILE A 84 -5.98 -1.90 13.93
N VAL A 85 -6.03 -0.57 13.85
CA VAL A 85 -7.11 0.18 13.21
C VAL A 85 -6.63 0.61 11.83
N VAL A 86 -7.44 0.36 10.80
CA VAL A 86 -7.10 0.69 9.42
C VAL A 86 -8.14 1.66 8.86
N ASP A 87 -7.69 2.87 8.56
CA ASP A 87 -8.42 3.85 7.76
C ASP A 87 -7.96 3.75 6.31
N VAL A 88 -8.89 3.78 5.37
CA VAL A 88 -8.60 3.75 3.94
C VAL A 88 -9.25 4.94 3.26
N VAL A 89 -8.48 5.73 2.52
CA VAL A 89 -9.02 6.85 1.73
C VAL A 89 -8.99 6.48 0.25
N GLU A 90 -10.16 6.51 -0.37
CA GLU A 90 -10.35 6.20 -1.79
C GLU A 90 -11.18 7.29 -2.46
N ILE A 91 -10.70 7.80 -3.59
CA ILE A 91 -11.35 8.89 -4.31
C ILE A 91 -12.59 8.43 -5.09
N SER A 92 -12.63 7.16 -5.51
CA SER A 92 -13.70 6.60 -6.36
C SER A 92 -14.70 5.79 -5.54
N ARG A 93 -15.95 6.25 -5.52
CA ARG A 93 -17.09 5.49 -4.95
C ARG A 93 -17.31 4.17 -5.67
N GLU A 94 -17.08 4.14 -6.97
CA GLU A 94 -17.22 2.94 -7.80
C GLU A 94 -16.19 1.90 -7.37
N MET A 95 -14.95 2.31 -7.09
CA MET A 95 -13.90 1.42 -6.61
C MET A 95 -14.24 0.85 -5.23
N VAL A 96 -14.81 1.63 -4.32
CA VAL A 96 -15.30 1.14 -3.03
C VAL A 96 -16.36 0.04 -3.21
N GLY A 97 -17.33 0.23 -4.12
CA GLY A 97 -18.33 -0.79 -4.41
C GLY A 97 -17.74 -2.06 -5.04
N LEU A 98 -16.70 -1.91 -5.86
CA LEU A 98 -16.00 -3.04 -6.48
C LEU A 98 -15.13 -3.79 -5.47
N SER A 99 -14.48 -3.09 -4.55
CA SER A 99 -13.64 -3.71 -3.52
C SER A 99 -14.43 -4.64 -2.61
N GLU A 100 -15.68 -4.28 -2.26
CA GLU A 100 -16.55 -5.14 -1.45
C GLU A 100 -16.96 -6.42 -2.19
N ARG A 101 -17.15 -6.36 -3.51
CA ARG A 101 -17.40 -7.55 -4.33
C ARG A 101 -16.15 -8.41 -4.49
N PHE A 102 -14.99 -7.79 -4.59
CA PHE A 102 -13.71 -8.45 -4.76
C PHE A 102 -13.21 -9.11 -3.47
N ALA A 103 -13.32 -8.43 -2.34
CA ALA A 103 -12.94 -8.86 -1.00
C ALA A 103 -14.12 -8.70 -0.03
N PRO A 104 -15.12 -9.60 -0.07
CA PRO A 104 -16.34 -9.47 0.74
C PRO A 104 -16.04 -9.36 2.23
N GLY A 105 -16.76 -8.46 2.90
CA GLY A 105 -16.62 -8.20 4.33
C GLY A 105 -15.47 -7.25 4.69
N LEU A 106 -14.78 -6.68 3.72
CA LEU A 106 -13.69 -5.73 3.99
C LEU A 106 -14.21 -4.49 4.72
N SER A 107 -15.33 -3.92 4.28
CA SER A 107 -15.91 -2.70 4.85
C SER A 107 -16.36 -2.83 6.32
N SER A 108 -16.57 -4.05 6.80
CA SER A 108 -16.87 -4.30 8.22
C SER A 108 -15.62 -4.35 9.10
N ARG A 109 -14.44 -4.38 8.51
CA ARG A 109 -13.15 -4.58 9.20
C ARG A 109 -12.25 -3.35 9.17
N VAL A 110 -12.51 -2.40 8.27
CA VAL A 110 -11.72 -1.19 8.06
C VAL A 110 -12.63 0.01 7.86
N ASN A 111 -12.15 1.22 8.18
CA ASN A 111 -12.90 2.45 7.95
C ASN A 111 -12.60 2.95 6.53
N ILE A 112 -13.57 2.91 5.63
CA ILE A 112 -13.41 3.40 4.26
C ILE A 112 -13.97 4.82 4.17
N ILE A 113 -13.11 5.77 3.81
CA ILE A 113 -13.41 7.18 3.62
C ILE A 113 -13.35 7.49 2.12
N VAL A 114 -14.47 7.92 1.55
CA VAL A 114 -14.51 8.40 0.16
C VAL A 114 -14.06 9.85 0.13
N GLY A 115 -12.91 10.12 -0.51
CA GLY A 115 -12.33 11.46 -0.55
C GLY A 115 -10.97 11.53 -1.23
N ASP A 116 -10.45 12.75 -1.39
CA ASP A 116 -9.09 12.98 -1.87
C ASP A 116 -8.08 12.74 -0.74
N GLY A 117 -7.12 11.85 -0.98
CA GLY A 117 -6.07 11.52 -0.03
C GLY A 117 -5.15 12.69 0.31
N LEU A 118 -4.94 13.64 -0.61
CA LEU A 118 -4.17 14.87 -0.35
C LEU A 118 -4.87 15.74 0.68
N ASP A 119 -6.16 15.98 0.47
CA ASP A 119 -6.99 16.77 1.36
C ASP A 119 -7.13 16.10 2.72
N TYR A 120 -7.34 14.79 2.73
CA TYR A 120 -7.49 14.03 3.96
C TYR A 120 -6.24 14.14 4.84
N VAL A 121 -5.07 13.82 4.31
CA VAL A 121 -3.80 13.83 5.06
C VAL A 121 -3.46 15.24 5.56
N SER A 122 -3.80 16.28 4.79
CA SER A 122 -3.50 17.68 5.17
C SER A 122 -4.24 18.16 6.43
N ARG A 123 -5.32 17.48 6.84
CA ARG A 123 -6.14 17.82 8.01
C ARG A 123 -5.80 17.00 9.25
N GLU A 124 -4.97 15.97 9.11
CA GLU A 124 -4.61 15.07 10.20
C GLU A 124 -3.30 15.54 10.88
N ALA A 125 -3.21 15.31 12.19
CA ALA A 125 -2.01 15.62 12.97
C ALA A 125 -1.76 14.51 13.99
N SER A 126 -0.54 13.96 13.98
CA SER A 126 -0.04 12.95 14.93
C SER A 126 -1.02 11.79 15.22
N LYS A 127 -1.71 11.33 14.19
CA LYS A 127 -2.77 10.34 14.30
C LYS A 127 -2.31 8.93 13.97
N TYR A 128 -1.43 8.78 12.97
CA TYR A 128 -1.09 7.48 12.41
C TYR A 128 0.30 7.01 12.81
N ASP A 129 0.41 5.72 13.11
CA ASP A 129 1.70 5.04 13.25
C ASP A 129 2.28 4.70 11.88
N ILE A 130 1.42 4.40 10.90
CA ILE A 130 1.83 4.04 9.54
C ILE A 130 0.90 4.73 8.55
N ILE A 131 1.50 5.37 7.52
CA ILE A 131 0.77 5.84 6.33
C ILE A 131 1.33 5.08 5.13
N ILE A 132 0.45 4.42 4.37
CA ILE A 132 0.77 3.69 3.14
C ILE A 132 0.17 4.43 1.96
N LEU A 133 0.98 4.77 0.97
CA LEU A 133 0.55 5.34 -0.30
C LEU A 133 0.64 4.27 -1.39
N ASP A 134 -0.51 3.82 -1.88
CA ASP A 134 -0.66 2.90 -3.02
C ASP A 134 -1.76 3.40 -3.96
N ALA A 135 -1.73 4.71 -4.27
CA ALA A 135 -2.72 5.37 -5.12
C ALA A 135 -2.16 5.61 -6.52
N TYR A 136 -2.82 4.99 -7.51
CA TYR A 136 -2.46 5.09 -8.91
C TYR A 136 -3.65 5.55 -9.75
N GLY A 137 -3.38 6.52 -10.62
CA GLY A 137 -4.30 6.89 -11.68
C GLY A 137 -4.19 5.97 -12.90
N PRO A 138 -4.95 6.24 -13.95
CA PRO A 138 -4.82 5.58 -15.24
C PRO A 138 -3.34 5.58 -15.71
N ASN A 139 -2.91 4.49 -16.36
CA ASN A 139 -1.52 4.28 -16.82
C ASN A 139 -0.47 4.13 -15.70
N LEU A 140 -0.84 3.60 -14.54
CA LEU A 140 0.06 3.28 -13.42
C LEU A 140 0.90 4.50 -12.96
N ARG A 141 0.29 5.69 -12.91
CA ARG A 141 0.99 6.90 -12.46
C ARG A 141 0.51 7.30 -11.08
N ILE A 142 1.46 7.59 -10.22
CA ILE A 142 1.18 8.31 -8.98
C ILE A 142 0.75 9.73 -9.35
N PRO A 143 -0.41 10.22 -8.88
CA PRO A 143 -0.81 11.60 -9.07
C PRO A 143 0.25 12.57 -8.55
N ARG A 144 0.55 13.64 -9.33
CA ARG A 144 1.67 14.55 -9.04
C ARG A 144 1.64 15.16 -7.64
N GLY A 145 0.45 15.39 -7.10
CA GLY A 145 0.28 15.93 -5.75
C GLY A 145 0.95 15.08 -4.68
N PHE A 146 0.93 13.76 -4.80
CA PHE A 146 1.59 12.85 -3.85
C PHE A 146 3.13 12.86 -3.93
N LEU A 147 3.70 13.40 -5.00
CA LEU A 147 5.15 13.56 -5.15
C LEU A 147 5.64 14.94 -4.68
N ALA A 148 4.73 15.85 -4.34
CA ALA A 148 5.04 17.19 -3.94
C ALA A 148 5.57 17.27 -2.49
N LYS A 149 6.41 18.29 -2.23
CA LYS A 149 6.98 18.52 -0.89
C LYS A 149 5.88 18.83 0.15
N GLU A 150 4.79 19.45 -0.28
CA GLU A 150 3.63 19.80 0.54
C GLU A 150 2.96 18.54 1.09
N PHE A 151 2.77 17.51 0.24
CA PHE A 151 2.22 16.23 0.68
C PHE A 151 3.16 15.51 1.67
N VAL A 152 4.46 15.53 1.41
CA VAL A 152 5.45 14.94 2.33
C VAL A 152 5.41 15.67 3.68
N ALA A 153 5.28 17.00 3.69
CA ALA A 153 5.12 17.77 4.92
C ALA A 153 3.83 17.42 5.68
N SER A 154 2.69 17.32 4.97
CA SER A 154 1.42 16.89 5.56
C SER A 154 1.50 15.46 6.12
N THR A 155 2.15 14.54 5.39
CA THR A 155 2.39 13.17 5.85
C THR A 155 3.21 13.14 7.14
N LEU A 156 4.27 13.95 7.22
CA LEU A 156 5.09 14.08 8.44
C LEU A 156 4.28 14.62 9.63
N ALA A 157 3.37 15.57 9.39
CA ALA A 157 2.49 16.13 10.43
C ALA A 157 1.44 15.09 10.89
N ALA A 158 0.88 14.31 9.96
CA ALA A 158 -0.13 13.29 10.26
C ALA A 158 0.44 12.06 10.97
N LEU A 159 1.74 11.78 10.81
CA LEU A 159 2.44 10.69 11.48
C LEU A 159 2.77 11.04 12.93
N LYS A 160 2.62 10.07 13.83
CA LYS A 160 3.15 10.10 15.20
C LYS A 160 4.70 10.22 15.20
N PRO A 161 5.35 10.51 16.35
CA PRO A 161 6.80 10.73 16.41
C PRO A 161 7.64 9.58 15.81
N ASP A 162 7.27 8.32 16.07
CA ASP A 162 7.97 7.14 15.56
C ASP A 162 7.32 6.54 14.29
N GLY A 163 6.47 7.33 13.64
CA GLY A 163 5.67 6.88 12.52
C GLY A 163 6.47 6.57 11.27
N LEU A 164 5.87 5.71 10.43
CA LEU A 164 6.41 5.25 9.16
C LEU A 164 5.55 5.73 8.00
N PHE A 165 6.19 6.19 6.94
CA PHE A 165 5.55 6.39 5.64
C PHE A 165 6.06 5.34 4.66
N ALA A 166 5.16 4.56 4.07
CA ALA A 166 5.52 3.57 3.07
C ALA A 166 4.82 3.91 1.74
N VAL A 167 5.55 3.87 0.65
CA VAL A 167 5.02 4.21 -0.68
C VAL A 167 5.41 3.17 -1.69
N ASN A 168 4.44 2.70 -2.47
CA ASN A 168 4.70 1.96 -3.71
C ASN A 168 5.05 2.94 -4.83
N TYR A 169 6.16 2.72 -5.49
CA TYR A 169 6.62 3.52 -6.63
C TYR A 169 6.89 2.62 -7.83
N VAL A 170 6.03 2.70 -8.84
CA VAL A 170 6.21 1.90 -10.07
C VAL A 170 7.16 2.63 -11.01
N PHE A 171 8.24 1.97 -11.42
CA PHE A 171 9.18 2.53 -12.39
C PHE A 171 8.65 2.45 -13.82
N THR A 172 7.94 3.48 -14.24
CA THR A 172 7.71 3.76 -15.66
C THR A 172 8.77 4.73 -16.18
N LEU A 173 9.00 4.81 -17.49
CA LEU A 173 10.00 5.74 -18.07
C LEU A 173 9.83 7.18 -17.58
N ARG A 174 8.60 7.66 -17.45
CA ARG A 174 8.31 9.03 -16.95
C ARG A 174 8.54 9.18 -15.46
N GLN A 175 8.18 8.17 -14.67
CA GLN A 175 8.40 8.18 -13.22
C GLN A 175 9.88 8.06 -12.88
N PHE A 176 10.66 7.38 -13.72
CA PHE A 176 12.12 7.35 -13.60
C PHE A 176 12.74 8.75 -13.55
N LEU A 177 12.29 9.67 -14.42
CA LEU A 177 12.79 11.06 -14.44
C LEU A 177 12.39 11.86 -13.19
N ALA A 178 11.22 11.59 -12.60
CA ALA A 178 10.76 12.25 -11.38
C ALA A 178 11.35 11.68 -10.09
N PHE A 179 11.83 10.44 -10.13
CA PHE A 179 12.30 9.69 -8.97
C PHE A 179 13.41 10.39 -8.16
N PRO A 180 14.50 10.93 -8.77
CA PRO A 180 15.55 11.58 -7.99
C PRO A 180 15.08 12.80 -7.21
N GLY A 181 14.14 13.56 -7.78
CA GLY A 181 13.52 14.70 -7.10
C GLY A 181 12.66 14.26 -5.91
N TYR A 182 11.82 13.25 -6.11
CA TYR A 182 10.98 12.69 -5.06
C TYR A 182 11.80 12.06 -3.93
N LEU A 183 12.80 11.24 -4.27
CA LEU A 183 13.71 10.64 -3.28
C LEU A 183 14.45 11.70 -2.45
N ARG A 184 14.88 12.81 -3.08
CA ARG A 184 15.49 13.94 -2.36
C ARG A 184 14.50 14.58 -1.39
N THR A 185 13.24 14.73 -1.78
CA THR A 185 12.18 15.27 -0.91
C THR A 185 11.94 14.36 0.30
N LEU A 186 11.84 13.05 0.08
CA LEU A 186 11.70 12.08 1.18
C LEU A 186 12.89 12.11 2.14
N ARG A 187 14.13 12.11 1.61
CA ARG A 187 15.36 12.16 2.43
C ARG A 187 15.56 13.46 3.21
N ARG A 188 14.89 14.54 2.82
CA ARG A 188 14.89 15.80 3.58
C ARG A 188 13.88 15.81 4.72
N GLY A 189 12.78 15.08 4.57
CA GLY A 189 11.70 15.03 5.55
C GLY A 189 11.86 13.91 6.58
N PHE A 190 12.39 12.76 6.16
CA PHE A 190 12.50 11.57 7.01
C PHE A 190 13.94 11.30 7.42
N HIS A 191 14.10 10.73 8.62
CA HIS A 191 15.40 10.33 9.16
C HIS A 191 16.06 9.26 8.26
N SER A 192 15.28 8.31 7.75
CA SER A 192 15.79 7.28 6.83
C SER A 192 14.76 6.90 5.77
N VAL A 193 15.27 6.42 4.63
CA VAL A 193 14.48 5.87 3.51
C VAL A 193 15.08 4.53 3.12
N TYR A 194 14.36 3.45 3.40
CA TYR A 194 14.71 2.10 2.98
C TYR A 194 13.94 1.71 1.72
N MET A 195 14.61 1.10 0.74
CA MET A 195 14.03 0.78 -0.56
C MET A 195 14.08 -0.71 -0.81
N ILE A 196 12.94 -1.29 -1.22
CA ILE A 196 12.77 -2.70 -1.52
C ILE A 196 12.14 -2.83 -2.90
N SER A 197 12.84 -3.49 -3.83
CA SER A 197 12.27 -3.78 -5.16
C SER A 197 11.70 -5.19 -5.22
N ASP A 198 10.57 -5.37 -5.89
CA ASP A 198 9.95 -6.68 -6.13
C ASP A 198 10.49 -7.38 -7.38
N GLY A 199 11.30 -6.71 -8.20
CA GLY A 199 11.84 -7.24 -9.45
C GLY A 199 12.95 -6.41 -10.08
N PRO A 200 13.33 -6.69 -11.33
CA PRO A 200 14.30 -5.91 -12.09
C PRO A 200 13.78 -4.50 -12.35
N PHE A 201 14.70 -3.53 -12.47
CA PHE A 201 14.49 -2.08 -12.35
C PHE A 201 13.36 -1.44 -13.21
N LEU A 202 13.03 -1.98 -14.37
CA LEU A 202 11.98 -1.45 -15.25
C LEU A 202 10.70 -2.24 -15.07
N LEU A 203 9.58 -1.52 -14.86
CA LEU A 203 8.23 -2.05 -14.61
C LEU A 203 8.08 -2.82 -13.28
N SER A 204 9.05 -2.70 -12.36
CA SER A 204 8.94 -3.25 -11.02
C SER A 204 8.31 -2.24 -10.05
N ASN A 205 7.74 -2.77 -8.98
CA ASN A 205 7.34 -1.97 -7.83
C ASN A 205 8.56 -1.74 -6.94
N LEU A 206 8.77 -0.51 -6.55
CA LEU A 206 9.72 -0.12 -5.53
C LEU A 206 8.95 0.35 -4.30
N VAL A 207 8.97 -0.45 -3.24
CA VAL A 207 8.43 -0.02 -1.96
C VAL A 207 9.49 0.76 -1.21
N MET A 208 9.20 2.01 -0.89
CA MET A 208 10.05 2.84 -0.04
C MET A 208 9.43 2.97 1.33
N VAL A 209 10.17 2.59 2.38
CA VAL A 209 9.76 2.75 3.79
C VAL A 209 10.60 3.85 4.40
N CYS A 210 9.93 4.94 4.77
CA CYS A 210 10.51 6.13 5.34
C CYS A 210 10.22 6.17 6.84
N SER A 211 11.23 6.36 7.69
CA SER A 211 11.07 6.47 9.14
C SER A 211 11.39 7.88 9.62
N LYS A 212 10.62 8.36 10.62
CA LYS A 212 10.88 9.63 11.31
C LYS A 212 12.02 9.53 12.32
N SER A 213 12.27 8.36 12.90
CA SER A 213 13.11 8.22 14.10
C SER A 213 14.24 7.20 14.01
N ILE A 214 14.07 6.12 13.24
CA ILE A 214 15.05 5.02 13.21
C ILE A 214 15.76 4.90 11.86
N SER A 215 16.99 4.37 11.90
CA SER A 215 17.76 4.12 10.68
C SER A 215 17.20 2.94 9.88
N SER A 216 17.54 2.86 8.59
CA SER A 216 17.17 1.74 7.74
C SER A 216 17.71 0.39 8.25
N ALA A 217 18.89 0.38 8.85
CA ALA A 217 19.46 -0.84 9.45
C ALA A 217 18.64 -1.29 10.67
N GLU A 218 18.27 -0.36 11.54
CA GLU A 218 17.45 -0.63 12.72
C GLU A 218 16.03 -1.06 12.33
N LEU A 219 15.43 -0.43 11.33
CA LEU A 219 14.14 -0.82 10.77
C LEU A 219 14.15 -2.30 10.33
N ARG A 220 15.15 -2.68 9.54
CA ARG A 220 15.30 -4.07 9.05
C ARG A 220 15.48 -5.07 10.18
N ARG A 221 16.36 -4.75 11.15
CA ARG A 221 16.61 -5.60 12.31
C ARG A 221 15.33 -5.85 13.08
N ARG A 222 14.60 -4.78 13.45
CA ARG A 222 13.34 -4.91 14.20
C ARG A 222 12.27 -5.67 13.46
N ILE A 223 12.14 -5.50 12.15
CA ILE A 223 11.18 -6.27 11.33
C ILE A 223 11.54 -7.76 11.39
N ARG A 224 12.80 -8.12 11.19
CA ARG A 224 13.23 -9.52 11.23
C ARG A 224 13.04 -10.17 12.62
N GLU A 225 13.16 -9.40 13.69
CA GLU A 225 12.98 -9.90 15.06
C GLU A 225 11.51 -10.04 15.46
N ARG A 226 10.64 -9.16 14.97
CA ARG A 226 9.24 -9.04 15.45
C ARG A 226 8.21 -9.66 14.52
N PHE A 227 8.48 -9.68 13.21
CA PHE A 227 7.57 -10.29 12.25
C PHE A 227 7.79 -11.80 12.22
N PRO A 228 6.72 -12.63 12.33
CA PRO A 228 6.86 -14.07 12.39
C PRO A 228 7.59 -14.64 11.19
N SER A 229 8.59 -15.50 11.42
CA SER A 229 9.28 -16.26 10.38
C SER A 229 8.55 -17.59 10.18
N THR A 230 7.94 -17.76 9.02
CA THR A 230 7.26 -18.97 8.57
C THR A 230 7.66 -19.24 7.14
N SER A 231 7.35 -20.43 6.60
CA SER A 231 7.62 -20.73 5.18
C SER A 231 6.99 -19.71 4.21
N GLU A 232 5.85 -19.12 4.56
CA GLU A 232 5.20 -18.08 3.74
C GLU A 232 5.88 -16.71 3.84
N THR A 233 6.42 -16.36 5.02
CA THR A 233 6.99 -15.03 5.30
C THR A 233 8.50 -14.93 5.08
N GLU A 234 9.22 -16.05 4.95
CA GLU A 234 10.67 -16.05 4.70
C GLU A 234 11.06 -15.23 3.47
N ARG A 235 10.28 -15.32 2.39
CA ARG A 235 10.52 -14.53 1.19
C ARG A 235 10.35 -13.02 1.44
N ILE A 236 9.39 -12.65 2.29
CA ILE A 236 9.14 -11.25 2.68
C ILE A 236 10.31 -10.78 3.54
N LEU A 237 10.66 -11.53 4.58
CA LEU A 237 11.77 -11.22 5.50
C LEU A 237 13.12 -11.15 4.78
N GLY A 238 13.34 -11.96 3.77
CA GLY A 238 14.54 -11.92 2.94
C GLY A 238 14.72 -10.61 2.15
N ARG A 239 13.66 -9.81 2.01
CA ARG A 239 13.72 -8.47 1.40
C ARG A 239 14.07 -7.37 2.40
N PHE A 240 13.80 -7.59 3.66
CA PHE A 240 14.22 -6.73 4.78
C PHE A 240 15.53 -7.24 5.37
#